data_feee3e46426f40a01813574a3fce5d1e
#
_entry.id   feee3e46426f40a01813574a3fce5d1e
#
_cell.length_a   1.000
_cell.length_b   1.000
_cell.length_c   1.000
_cell.angle_alpha   90.00
_cell.angle_beta   90.00
_cell.angle_gamma   90.00
#
_symmetry.space_group_name_H-M   'P 1'
#
loop_
_entity.id
_entity.type
_entity.pdbx_description
1 polymer ?
#
loop_
_entity_poly.entity_id
_entity_poly.type
_entity_poly.pdbx_seq_one_letter_code
_entity_poly.pdbx_strand_id
1 'polypeptide(L)'
;TVPVDPRVLALCNATAPHVDAADAAELSRAVAADAAAWASDYGANRDVTGMACERNILRYRPTPVLVRAGSGTALADTVRVLAAGILAGGPIGLSVADQLPSAVLELAEAAGIEVTIEDARSWDARLAMVATSGGLGMRVRVLGPREESSEDRWERASRASMGSPDVALYTGAVTPCPHTELLPFLREQAVAITNHRFGTPLDLAAGLL
;
A
#
# COMPACT_ATOMS: atom_id res chain seq x y z
N THR A 1 6.26 -11.71 -19.64
CA THR A 1 6.06 -11.67 -18.16
C THR A 1 6.73 -10.43 -17.65
N VAL A 2 6.00 -9.59 -16.90
CA VAL A 2 6.56 -8.41 -16.27
C VAL A 2 7.42 -8.87 -15.08
N PRO A 3 8.65 -8.39 -14.92
CA PRO A 3 9.48 -8.78 -13.79
C PRO A 3 8.92 -8.22 -12.47
N VAL A 4 8.96 -9.04 -11.42
CA VAL A 4 8.63 -8.62 -10.05
C VAL A 4 9.79 -7.81 -9.49
N ASP A 5 9.51 -6.78 -8.69
CA ASP A 5 10.53 -6.00 -7.99
C ASP A 5 11.45 -6.93 -7.17
N PRO A 6 12.79 -6.83 -7.32
CA PRO A 6 13.73 -7.72 -6.61
C PRO A 6 13.58 -7.71 -5.10
N ARG A 7 13.20 -6.57 -4.48
CA ARG A 7 12.98 -6.46 -3.03
C ARG A 7 11.75 -7.26 -2.61
N VAL A 8 10.67 -7.19 -3.40
CA VAL A 8 9.45 -7.97 -3.19
C VAL A 8 9.74 -9.46 -3.34
N LEU A 9 10.48 -9.85 -4.39
CA LEU A 9 10.85 -11.24 -4.62
C LEU A 9 11.69 -11.81 -3.48
N ALA A 10 12.68 -11.05 -2.99
CA ALA A 10 13.52 -11.45 -1.85
C ALA A 10 12.67 -11.67 -0.59
N LEU A 11 11.73 -10.75 -0.30
CA LEU A 11 10.83 -10.85 0.84
C LEU A 11 9.91 -12.09 0.76
N CYS A 12 9.35 -12.38 -0.41
CA CYS A 12 8.53 -13.57 -0.65
C CYS A 12 9.35 -14.87 -0.45
N ASN A 13 10.59 -14.91 -0.97
CA ASN A 13 11.47 -16.05 -0.82
C ASN A 13 11.86 -16.32 0.64
N ALA A 14 12.11 -15.26 1.42
CA ALA A 14 12.39 -15.39 2.86
C ALA A 14 11.15 -15.84 3.66
N THR A 15 9.95 -15.55 3.16
CA THR A 15 8.69 -15.93 3.80
C THR A 15 8.34 -17.39 3.53
N ALA A 16 8.64 -17.92 2.36
CA ALA A 16 8.23 -19.25 1.93
C ALA A 16 8.54 -20.40 2.91
N PRO A 17 9.68 -20.44 3.63
CA PRO A 17 9.97 -21.47 4.63
C PRO A 17 9.09 -21.43 5.89
N HIS A 18 8.35 -20.33 6.10
CA HIS A 18 7.60 -20.04 7.34
C HIS A 18 6.09 -20.08 7.14
N VAL A 19 5.61 -20.40 5.95
CA VAL A 19 4.19 -20.48 5.58
C VAL A 19 3.90 -21.83 4.89
N ASP A 20 2.64 -22.18 4.74
CA ASP A 20 2.30 -23.38 3.98
C ASP A 20 2.46 -23.17 2.46
N ALA A 21 2.42 -24.28 1.72
CA ALA A 21 2.65 -24.26 0.28
C ALA A 21 1.54 -23.49 -0.49
N ALA A 22 0.32 -23.47 0.03
CA ALA A 22 -0.80 -22.75 -0.58
C ALA A 22 -0.61 -21.24 -0.43
N ASP A 23 -0.28 -20.77 0.76
CA ASP A 23 0.02 -19.37 1.06
C ASP A 23 1.24 -18.88 0.24
N ALA A 24 2.32 -19.68 0.17
CA ALA A 24 3.48 -19.34 -0.64
C ALA A 24 3.16 -19.20 -2.14
N ALA A 25 2.34 -20.13 -2.66
CA ALA A 25 1.90 -20.09 -4.06
C ALA A 25 0.96 -18.90 -4.33
N GLU A 26 0.05 -18.59 -3.40
CA GLU A 26 -0.84 -17.43 -3.53
C GLU A 26 -0.06 -16.12 -3.50
N LEU A 27 0.87 -15.97 -2.57
CA LEU A 27 1.76 -14.82 -2.48
C LEU A 27 2.53 -14.60 -3.79
N SER A 28 3.11 -15.67 -4.36
CA SER A 28 3.83 -15.60 -5.64
C SER A 28 2.94 -15.14 -6.79
N ARG A 29 1.70 -15.65 -6.86
CA ARG A 29 0.72 -15.22 -7.89
C ARG A 29 0.32 -13.76 -7.69
N ALA A 30 0.08 -13.35 -6.45
CA ALA A 30 -0.35 -11.99 -6.11
C ALA A 30 0.71 -10.95 -6.50
N VAL A 31 1.98 -11.17 -6.16
CA VAL A 31 3.06 -10.22 -6.51
C VAL A 31 3.33 -10.16 -8.01
N ALA A 32 3.13 -11.26 -8.74
CA ALA A 32 3.21 -11.25 -10.20
C ALA A 32 2.03 -10.46 -10.82
N ALA A 33 0.83 -10.58 -10.26
CA ALA A 33 -0.32 -9.79 -10.67
C ALA A 33 -0.14 -8.30 -10.36
N ASP A 34 0.45 -7.96 -9.20
CA ASP A 34 0.78 -6.58 -8.85
C ASP A 34 1.78 -5.97 -9.85
N ALA A 35 2.83 -6.70 -10.21
CA ALA A 35 3.80 -6.25 -11.21
C ALA A 35 3.14 -5.97 -12.57
N ALA A 36 2.23 -6.84 -13.00
CA ALA A 36 1.47 -6.65 -14.24
C ALA A 36 0.56 -5.42 -14.17
N ALA A 37 -0.21 -5.27 -13.09
CA ALA A 37 -1.08 -4.12 -12.87
C ALA A 37 -0.29 -2.80 -12.75
N TRP A 38 0.89 -2.86 -12.14
CA TRP A 38 1.79 -1.71 -12.06
C TRP A 38 2.24 -1.27 -13.45
N ALA A 39 2.70 -2.20 -14.26
CA ALA A 39 3.18 -1.88 -15.61
C ALA A 39 2.08 -1.39 -16.55
N SER A 40 0.84 -1.91 -16.41
CA SER A 40 -0.28 -1.54 -17.28
C SER A 40 -1.05 -0.32 -16.81
N ASP A 41 -1.13 -0.10 -15.49
CA ASP A 41 -2.06 0.88 -14.89
C ASP A 41 -1.37 1.87 -13.95
N TYR A 42 -0.92 1.40 -12.79
CA TYR A 42 -0.57 2.28 -11.67
C TYR A 42 0.76 3.00 -11.83
N GLY A 43 1.72 2.40 -12.54
CA GLY A 43 3.03 3.00 -12.83
C GLY A 43 3.05 3.90 -14.06
N ALA A 44 1.94 4.01 -14.80
CA ALA A 44 1.85 4.76 -16.05
C ALA A 44 1.19 6.13 -15.86
N ASN A 45 1.68 7.13 -16.59
CA ASN A 45 0.98 8.39 -16.80
C ASN A 45 0.06 8.23 -18.01
N ARG A 46 -1.24 8.43 -17.84
CA ARG A 46 -2.23 8.24 -18.91
C ARG A 46 -2.87 9.55 -19.29
N ASP A 47 -2.71 9.96 -20.56
CA ASP A 47 -3.56 10.98 -21.14
C ASP A 47 -4.86 10.36 -21.62
N VAL A 48 -5.93 10.53 -20.82
CA VAL A 48 -7.23 9.86 -21.06
C VAL A 48 -8.05 10.51 -22.18
N THR A 49 -7.69 11.71 -22.63
CA THR A 49 -8.45 12.47 -23.63
C THR A 49 -7.77 12.56 -24.98
N GLY A 50 -6.43 12.56 -25.02
CA GLY A 50 -5.64 12.65 -26.25
C GLY A 50 -5.92 13.91 -27.07
N MET A 51 -6.28 15.03 -26.44
CA MET A 51 -6.60 16.26 -27.14
C MET A 51 -5.35 17.04 -27.55
N ALA A 52 -5.34 17.63 -28.74
CA ALA A 52 -4.20 18.43 -29.20
C ALA A 52 -4.01 19.72 -28.39
N CYS A 53 -5.10 20.31 -27.88
CA CYS A 53 -5.08 21.60 -27.18
C CYS A 53 -4.93 21.47 -25.65
N GLU A 54 -5.03 20.25 -25.12
CA GLU A 54 -5.00 19.99 -23.67
C GLU A 54 -4.47 18.59 -23.39
N ARG A 55 -3.65 18.44 -22.37
CA ARG A 55 -3.26 17.12 -21.84
C ARG A 55 -3.94 16.90 -20.50
N ASN A 56 -4.69 15.81 -20.41
CA ASN A 56 -5.40 15.41 -19.20
C ASN A 56 -4.83 14.09 -18.68
N ILE A 57 -3.85 14.20 -17.79
CA ILE A 57 -3.09 13.04 -17.31
C ILE A 57 -3.66 12.55 -16.00
N LEU A 58 -4.05 11.28 -15.99
CA LEU A 58 -4.30 10.52 -14.76
C LEU A 58 -3.04 9.73 -14.41
N ARG A 59 -2.60 9.86 -13.16
CA ARG A 59 -1.50 9.08 -12.60
C ARG A 59 -1.71 8.78 -11.14
N TYR A 60 -0.97 7.79 -10.63
CA TYR A 60 -0.94 7.44 -9.23
C TYR A 60 0.36 7.92 -8.58
N ARG A 61 0.25 8.39 -7.35
CA ARG A 61 1.40 8.85 -6.56
C ARG A 61 1.43 8.08 -5.25
N PRO A 62 2.61 7.65 -4.79
CA PRO A 62 2.74 7.00 -3.50
C PRO A 62 2.28 7.90 -2.35
N THR A 63 1.75 7.27 -1.29
CA THR A 63 1.35 7.94 -0.06
C THR A 63 1.83 7.15 1.16
N PRO A 64 2.17 7.82 2.28
CA PRO A 64 2.54 7.13 3.50
C PRO A 64 1.40 6.27 4.03
N VAL A 65 1.72 5.05 4.50
CA VAL A 65 0.75 4.14 5.11
C VAL A 65 1.32 3.55 6.38
N LEU A 66 0.52 3.51 7.42
CA LEU A 66 0.80 2.78 8.63
C LEU A 66 0.09 1.42 8.55
N VAL A 67 0.85 0.33 8.58
CA VAL A 67 0.33 -1.03 8.54
C VAL A 67 0.36 -1.61 9.95
N ARG A 68 -0.77 -2.16 10.41
CA ARG A 68 -0.87 -2.92 11.66
C ARG A 68 -1.11 -4.38 11.36
N ALA A 69 -0.20 -5.25 11.76
CA ALA A 69 -0.43 -6.68 11.86
C ALA A 69 -0.73 -7.02 13.34
N GLY A 70 -2.00 -7.24 13.66
CA GLY A 70 -2.46 -7.63 14.98
C GLY A 70 -2.01 -9.05 15.34
N SER A 71 -2.20 -9.44 16.62
CA SER A 71 -1.84 -10.81 17.05
C SER A 71 -2.62 -11.86 16.27
N GLY A 72 -1.95 -12.94 15.89
CA GLY A 72 -2.52 -14.01 15.07
C GLY A 72 -2.67 -13.68 13.59
N THR A 73 -2.18 -12.52 13.12
CA THR A 73 -2.14 -12.22 11.69
C THR A 73 -1.21 -13.19 10.97
N ALA A 74 -1.69 -13.82 9.90
CA ALA A 74 -0.88 -14.69 9.07
C ALA A 74 0.33 -13.96 8.48
N LEU A 75 1.51 -14.59 8.53
CA LEU A 75 2.73 -14.01 7.97
C LEU A 75 2.58 -13.72 6.47
N ALA A 76 1.95 -14.63 5.73
CA ALA A 76 1.68 -14.43 4.31
C ALA A 76 0.86 -13.17 4.02
N ASP A 77 -0.16 -12.88 4.86
CA ASP A 77 -1.01 -11.70 4.72
C ASP A 77 -0.21 -10.42 5.00
N THR A 78 0.63 -10.43 6.05
CA THR A 78 1.53 -9.31 6.34
C THR A 78 2.47 -9.04 5.17
N VAL A 79 3.15 -10.07 4.67
CA VAL A 79 4.08 -9.92 3.54
C VAL A 79 3.38 -9.54 2.26
N ARG A 80 2.15 -10.03 2.01
CA ARG A 80 1.33 -9.62 0.86
C ARG A 80 1.10 -8.11 0.83
N VAL A 81 0.74 -7.54 1.97
CA VAL A 81 0.49 -6.08 2.10
C VAL A 81 1.79 -5.28 1.98
N LEU A 82 2.88 -5.75 2.60
CA LEU A 82 4.18 -5.10 2.47
C LEU A 82 4.70 -5.12 1.02
N ALA A 83 4.50 -6.23 0.31
CA ALA A 83 4.89 -6.36 -1.09
C ALA A 83 4.19 -5.30 -1.97
N ALA A 84 2.89 -5.09 -1.79
CA ALA A 84 2.14 -4.05 -2.48
C ALA A 84 2.68 -2.64 -2.14
N GLY A 85 2.97 -2.38 -0.87
CA GLY A 85 3.50 -1.09 -0.43
C GLY A 85 4.92 -0.81 -0.95
N ILE A 86 5.80 -1.82 -0.98
CA ILE A 86 7.15 -1.72 -1.55
C ILE A 86 7.07 -1.39 -3.05
N LEU A 87 6.19 -2.06 -3.79
CA LEU A 87 5.98 -1.80 -5.21
C LEU A 87 5.44 -0.37 -5.44
N ALA A 88 4.51 0.09 -4.61
CA ALA A 88 3.97 1.44 -4.68
C ALA A 88 5.02 2.53 -4.38
N GLY A 89 6.06 2.23 -3.59
CA GLY A 89 7.22 3.10 -3.38
C GLY A 89 7.00 4.24 -2.39
N GLY A 90 5.95 4.18 -1.56
CA GLY A 90 5.70 5.15 -0.48
C GLY A 90 6.34 4.74 0.85
N PRO A 91 6.44 5.66 1.81
CA PRO A 91 6.86 5.34 3.16
C PRO A 91 5.89 4.37 3.84
N ILE A 92 6.40 3.35 4.51
CA ILE A 92 5.62 2.37 5.26
C ILE A 92 6.12 2.32 6.69
N GLY A 93 5.23 2.53 7.65
CA GLY A 93 5.44 2.14 9.04
C GLY A 93 4.72 0.82 9.30
N LEU A 94 5.43 -0.18 9.78
CA LEU A 94 4.87 -1.48 10.15
C LEU A 94 4.83 -1.63 11.67
N SER A 95 3.65 -1.86 12.21
CA SER A 95 3.45 -2.29 13.59
C SER A 95 3.05 -3.75 13.62
N VAL A 96 3.78 -4.57 14.35
CA VAL A 96 3.49 -6.00 14.51
C VAL A 96 3.25 -6.33 15.99
N ALA A 97 2.26 -7.17 16.27
CA ALA A 97 2.04 -7.70 17.62
C ALA A 97 2.94 -8.90 17.90
N ASP A 98 3.16 -9.72 16.89
CA ASP A 98 3.96 -10.94 16.97
C ASP A 98 5.29 -10.75 16.24
N GLN A 99 6.35 -11.39 16.73
CA GLN A 99 7.68 -11.25 16.13
C GLN A 99 7.73 -11.91 14.75
N LEU A 100 8.27 -11.18 13.77
CA LEU A 100 8.52 -11.71 12.43
C LEU A 100 9.78 -12.61 12.42
N PRO A 101 9.89 -13.58 11.48
CA PRO A 101 11.15 -14.25 11.22
C PRO A 101 12.27 -13.25 10.90
N SER A 102 13.48 -13.46 11.43
CA SER A 102 14.59 -12.50 11.31
C SER A 102 14.91 -12.11 9.87
N ALA A 103 14.93 -13.09 8.96
CA ALA A 103 15.19 -12.81 7.54
C ALA A 103 14.11 -11.94 6.89
N VAL A 104 12.83 -12.08 7.30
CA VAL A 104 11.73 -11.25 6.82
C VAL A 104 11.85 -9.84 7.39
N LEU A 105 12.18 -9.71 8.68
CA LEU A 105 12.39 -8.42 9.34
C LEU A 105 13.53 -7.64 8.68
N GLU A 106 14.70 -8.26 8.53
CA GLU A 106 15.88 -7.65 7.91
C GLU A 106 15.60 -7.14 6.48
N LEU A 107 14.87 -7.91 5.68
CA LEU A 107 14.50 -7.51 4.31
C LEU A 107 13.44 -6.40 4.29
N ALA A 108 12.51 -6.39 5.24
CA ALA A 108 11.55 -5.29 5.38
C ALA A 108 12.27 -3.97 5.74
N GLU A 109 13.18 -4.01 6.71
CA GLU A 109 14.01 -2.86 7.10
C GLU A 109 14.92 -2.40 5.95
N ALA A 110 15.55 -3.34 5.23
CA ALA A 110 16.36 -3.03 4.05
C ALA A 110 15.55 -2.41 2.90
N ALA A 111 14.25 -2.69 2.83
CA ALA A 111 13.33 -2.05 1.90
C ALA A 111 12.87 -0.64 2.37
N GLY A 112 13.35 -0.17 3.54
CA GLY A 112 13.02 1.13 4.10
C GLY A 112 11.74 1.15 4.94
N ILE A 113 11.26 -0.01 5.38
CA ILE A 113 10.08 -0.11 6.27
C ILE A 113 10.54 0.10 7.72
N GLU A 114 9.91 1.04 8.40
CA GLU A 114 10.10 1.24 9.84
C GLU A 114 9.26 0.23 10.61
N VAL A 115 9.92 -0.73 11.29
CA VAL A 115 9.23 -1.80 12.03
C VAL A 115 9.19 -1.52 13.51
N THR A 116 8.01 -1.61 14.10
CA THR A 116 7.77 -1.50 15.55
C THR A 116 7.06 -2.74 16.07
N ILE A 117 7.63 -3.38 17.08
CA ILE A 117 6.98 -4.51 17.77
C ILE A 117 6.26 -3.92 19.00
N GLU A 118 4.94 -4.04 19.03
CA GLU A 118 4.14 -3.45 20.11
C GLU A 118 2.83 -4.22 20.31
N ASP A 119 2.34 -4.22 21.55
CA ASP A 119 1.04 -4.80 21.88
C ASP A 119 -0.15 -3.94 21.41
N ALA A 120 -1.37 -4.46 21.56
CA ALA A 120 -2.59 -3.76 21.12
C ALA A 120 -2.78 -2.43 21.85
N ARG A 121 -2.44 -2.35 23.14
CA ARG A 121 -2.63 -1.14 23.96
C ARG A 121 -1.68 -0.03 23.50
N SER A 122 -0.42 -0.36 23.25
CA SER A 122 0.60 0.58 22.77
C SER A 122 0.25 1.08 21.36
N TRP A 123 -0.22 0.17 20.50
CA TRP A 123 -0.73 0.50 19.18
C TRP A 123 -1.91 1.48 19.25
N ASP A 124 -2.94 1.21 20.07
CA ASP A 124 -4.12 2.05 20.19
C ASP A 124 -3.74 3.46 20.68
N ALA A 125 -2.83 3.55 21.67
CA ALA A 125 -2.32 4.82 22.15
C ALA A 125 -1.57 5.61 21.05
N ARG A 126 -0.75 4.92 20.25
CA ARG A 126 -0.03 5.52 19.12
C ARG A 126 -0.99 5.99 18.03
N LEU A 127 -1.99 5.19 17.69
CA LEU A 127 -3.00 5.56 16.70
C LEU A 127 -3.82 6.78 17.14
N ALA A 128 -4.21 6.85 18.43
CA ALA A 128 -4.87 8.01 19.02
C ALA A 128 -4.00 9.27 18.93
N MET A 129 -2.71 9.15 19.25
CA MET A 129 -1.77 10.27 19.16
C MET A 129 -1.62 10.78 17.72
N VAL A 130 -1.49 9.86 16.76
CA VAL A 130 -1.40 10.20 15.33
C VAL A 130 -2.69 10.86 14.84
N ALA A 131 -3.85 10.34 15.23
CA ALA A 131 -5.15 10.90 14.86
C ALA A 131 -5.37 12.34 15.39
N THR A 132 -4.75 12.68 16.52
CA THR A 132 -4.87 14.02 17.13
C THR A 132 -3.79 15.00 16.69
N SER A 133 -2.67 14.53 16.15
CA SER A 133 -1.55 15.41 15.76
C SER A 133 -1.77 16.19 14.46
N GLY A 134 -2.96 16.11 13.86
CA GLY A 134 -3.38 16.89 12.69
C GLY A 134 -2.75 16.46 11.37
N GLY A 135 -2.32 15.21 11.27
CA GLY A 135 -1.85 14.62 10.02
C GLY A 135 -3.01 14.38 9.05
N LEU A 136 -3.33 15.37 8.22
CA LEU A 136 -4.35 15.25 7.18
C LEU A 136 -4.09 14.03 6.29
N GLY A 137 -5.09 13.13 6.19
CA GLY A 137 -5.08 12.04 5.24
C GLY A 137 -4.17 10.86 5.62
N MET A 138 -3.99 10.59 6.92
CA MET A 138 -3.30 9.38 7.38
C MET A 138 -4.04 8.13 6.87
N ARG A 139 -3.31 7.20 6.31
CA ARG A 139 -3.84 5.90 5.89
C ARG A 139 -3.33 4.78 6.78
N VAL A 140 -4.23 3.95 7.23
CA VAL A 140 -3.93 2.84 8.13
C VAL A 140 -4.49 1.54 7.55
N ARG A 141 -3.64 0.58 7.24
CA ARG A 141 -4.02 -0.78 6.83
C ARG A 141 -3.95 -1.68 8.05
N VAL A 142 -5.10 -2.18 8.51
CA VAL A 142 -5.20 -3.04 9.70
C VAL A 142 -5.45 -4.47 9.26
N LEU A 143 -4.57 -5.35 9.72
CA LEU A 143 -4.62 -6.79 9.53
C LEU A 143 -4.91 -7.47 10.87
N GLY A 144 -5.47 -8.66 10.81
CA GLY A 144 -5.76 -9.51 11.95
C GLY A 144 -5.89 -10.97 11.52
N PRO A 145 -6.26 -11.89 12.43
CA PRO A 145 -6.56 -13.26 12.10
C PRO A 145 -7.56 -13.36 10.94
N ARG A 146 -7.42 -14.37 10.09
CA ARG A 146 -8.29 -14.56 8.91
C ARG A 146 -9.75 -14.80 9.28
N GLU A 147 -10.01 -15.40 10.44
CA GLU A 147 -11.33 -15.62 11.00
C GLU A 147 -11.99 -14.36 11.58
N GLU A 148 -11.23 -13.32 11.85
CA GLU A 148 -11.76 -12.05 12.34
C GLU A 148 -12.44 -11.27 11.22
N SER A 149 -13.62 -10.73 11.49
CA SER A 149 -14.34 -9.93 10.49
C SER A 149 -13.67 -8.59 10.23
N SER A 150 -13.84 -8.05 9.02
CA SER A 150 -13.38 -6.70 8.68
C SER A 150 -14.09 -5.62 9.49
N GLU A 151 -15.32 -5.88 9.93
CA GLU A 151 -16.14 -4.97 10.74
C GLU A 151 -15.58 -4.86 12.16
N ASP A 152 -15.26 -5.98 12.81
CA ASP A 152 -14.65 -5.98 14.15
C ASP A 152 -13.30 -5.25 14.14
N ARG A 153 -12.48 -5.47 13.10
CA ARG A 153 -11.22 -4.73 12.91
C ARG A 153 -11.46 -3.24 12.74
N TRP A 154 -12.48 -2.88 11.94
CA TRP A 154 -12.84 -1.49 11.71
C TRP A 154 -13.34 -0.80 12.98
N GLU A 155 -14.23 -1.42 13.72
CA GLU A 155 -14.76 -0.86 14.98
C GLU A 155 -13.63 -0.60 15.99
N ARG A 156 -12.71 -1.56 16.13
CA ARG A 156 -11.57 -1.44 17.04
C ARG A 156 -10.63 -0.30 16.61
N ALA A 157 -10.26 -0.24 15.34
CA ALA A 157 -9.39 0.80 14.80
C ALA A 157 -10.06 2.18 14.81
N SER A 158 -11.35 2.25 14.50
CA SER A 158 -12.15 3.49 14.57
C SER A 158 -12.20 4.02 16.00
N ARG A 159 -12.40 3.14 16.98
CA ARG A 159 -12.38 3.54 18.40
C ARG A 159 -10.98 4.03 18.81
N ALA A 160 -9.94 3.33 18.43
CA ALA A 160 -8.55 3.71 18.73
C ALA A 160 -8.16 5.05 18.08
N SER A 161 -8.61 5.33 16.86
CA SER A 161 -8.43 6.62 16.19
C SER A 161 -9.43 7.69 16.63
N MET A 162 -10.26 7.43 17.66
CA MET A 162 -11.30 8.32 18.17
C MET A 162 -12.31 8.78 17.09
N GLY A 163 -12.55 7.97 16.08
CA GLY A 163 -13.43 8.30 14.96
C GLY A 163 -12.95 9.47 14.11
N SER A 164 -11.65 9.77 14.12
CA SER A 164 -11.10 10.90 13.37
C SER A 164 -11.37 10.78 11.87
N PRO A 165 -11.97 11.79 11.22
CA PRO A 165 -12.20 11.79 9.79
C PRO A 165 -10.91 11.92 8.97
N ASP A 166 -9.80 12.30 9.60
CA ASP A 166 -8.50 12.46 8.95
C ASP A 166 -7.72 11.13 8.83
N VAL A 167 -8.26 10.05 9.41
CA VAL A 167 -7.68 8.71 9.37
C VAL A 167 -8.51 7.80 8.46
N ALA A 168 -7.98 7.43 7.31
CA ALA A 168 -8.59 6.45 6.43
C ALA A 168 -8.21 5.04 6.87
N LEU A 169 -9.19 4.24 7.28
CA LEU A 169 -9.01 2.87 7.76
C LEU A 169 -9.31 1.84 6.65
N TYR A 170 -8.35 0.97 6.38
CA TYR A 170 -8.46 -0.14 5.43
C TYR A 170 -8.39 -1.45 6.22
N THR A 171 -9.53 -2.07 6.49
CA THR A 171 -9.67 -3.24 7.38
C THR A 171 -10.15 -4.49 6.67
N GLY A 172 -10.39 -4.42 5.36
CA GLY A 172 -10.82 -5.56 4.55
C GLY A 172 -9.85 -6.74 4.64
N ALA A 173 -10.33 -7.95 4.35
CA ALA A 173 -9.48 -9.11 4.22
C ALA A 173 -8.35 -8.88 3.21
N VAL A 174 -7.20 -9.50 3.44
CA VAL A 174 -6.09 -9.45 2.48
C VAL A 174 -6.47 -10.28 1.24
N THR A 175 -6.17 -9.76 0.07
CA THR A 175 -6.54 -10.39 -1.20
C THR A 175 -5.35 -10.48 -2.17
N PRO A 176 -5.37 -11.43 -3.12
CA PRO A 176 -4.38 -11.43 -4.20
C PRO A 176 -4.65 -10.35 -5.26
N CYS A 177 -5.75 -9.59 -5.16
CA CYS A 177 -6.16 -8.62 -6.17
C CYS A 177 -5.32 -7.32 -6.08
N PRO A 178 -4.58 -6.93 -7.14
CA PRO A 178 -3.81 -5.69 -7.19
C PRO A 178 -4.65 -4.44 -6.94
N HIS A 179 -5.86 -4.40 -7.50
CA HIS A 179 -6.76 -3.25 -7.39
C HIS A 179 -7.31 -3.03 -5.97
N THR A 180 -7.14 -4.01 -5.08
CA THR A 180 -7.48 -3.86 -3.67
C THR A 180 -6.26 -3.51 -2.83
N GLU A 181 -5.15 -4.24 -3.00
CA GLU A 181 -4.01 -4.12 -2.07
C GLU A 181 -3.03 -2.99 -2.43
N LEU A 182 -2.99 -2.51 -3.69
CA LEU A 182 -2.17 -1.35 -4.06
C LEU A 182 -2.84 -0.02 -3.67
N LEU A 183 -4.18 0.06 -3.69
CA LEU A 183 -4.89 1.33 -3.48
C LEU A 183 -4.61 2.01 -2.13
N PRO A 184 -4.47 1.33 -1.00
CA PRO A 184 -4.10 1.99 0.25
C PRO A 184 -2.81 2.80 0.16
N PHE A 185 -1.86 2.37 -0.67
CA PHE A 185 -0.53 2.97 -0.83
C PHE A 185 -0.45 4.05 -1.92
N LEU A 186 -1.54 4.28 -2.65
CA LEU A 186 -1.56 5.15 -3.81
C LEU A 186 -2.63 6.24 -3.67
N ARG A 187 -2.35 7.42 -4.18
CA ARG A 187 -3.34 8.47 -4.40
C ARG A 187 -3.41 8.81 -5.87
N GLU A 188 -4.61 9.02 -6.36
CA GLU A 188 -4.85 9.53 -7.71
C GLU A 188 -4.43 10.99 -7.82
N GLN A 189 -3.86 11.34 -8.95
CA GLN A 189 -3.56 12.71 -9.31
C GLN A 189 -4.00 12.95 -10.75
N ALA A 190 -4.95 13.85 -10.92
CA ALA A 190 -5.30 14.40 -12.23
C ALA A 190 -4.49 15.67 -12.48
N VAL A 191 -3.87 15.75 -13.67
CA VAL A 191 -3.08 16.92 -14.10
C VAL A 191 -3.61 17.37 -15.44
N ALA A 192 -4.18 18.58 -15.49
CA ALA A 192 -4.59 19.23 -16.73
C ALA A 192 -3.55 20.29 -17.14
N ILE A 193 -3.07 20.20 -18.38
CA ILE A 193 -2.10 21.12 -18.94
C ILE A 193 -2.68 21.70 -20.22
N THR A 194 -2.89 22.99 -20.25
CA THR A 194 -3.32 23.71 -21.46
C THR A 194 -2.18 23.77 -22.46
N ASN A 195 -2.42 23.25 -23.65
CA ASN A 195 -1.45 23.11 -24.74
C ASN A 195 -1.81 24.01 -25.91
N HIS A 196 -2.36 25.20 -25.64
CA HIS A 196 -2.70 26.17 -26.67
C HIS A 196 -2.50 27.60 -26.18
N ARG A 197 -2.25 28.48 -27.14
CA ARG A 197 -2.30 29.94 -26.97
C ARG A 197 -3.24 30.51 -28.02
N PHE A 198 -4.27 31.22 -27.58
CA PHE A 198 -5.28 31.83 -28.48
C PHE A 198 -5.88 30.83 -29.49
N GLY A 199 -6.12 29.60 -29.06
CA GLY A 199 -6.71 28.57 -29.92
C GLY A 199 -5.73 27.81 -30.82
N THR A 200 -4.48 28.20 -30.89
CA THR A 200 -3.44 27.50 -31.67
C THR A 200 -2.76 26.47 -30.78
N PRO A 201 -2.82 25.15 -31.11
CA PRO A 201 -2.08 24.13 -30.35
C PRO A 201 -0.58 24.41 -30.36
N LEU A 202 0.06 24.29 -29.21
CA LEU A 202 1.49 24.42 -29.01
C LEU A 202 1.99 23.19 -28.25
N ASP A 203 3.16 22.70 -28.59
CA ASP A 203 3.74 21.52 -27.90
C ASP A 203 4.58 21.96 -26.68
N LEU A 204 4.01 22.82 -25.84
CA LEU A 204 4.67 23.38 -24.65
C LEU A 204 4.83 22.35 -23.53
N ALA A 205 4.03 21.29 -23.54
CA ALA A 205 4.01 20.28 -22.52
C ALA A 205 4.72 18.98 -22.93
N ALA A 206 5.33 18.93 -24.09
CA ALA A 206 6.12 17.78 -24.52
C ALA A 206 7.25 17.52 -23.51
N GLY A 207 7.24 16.34 -22.91
CA GLY A 207 8.27 15.92 -21.95
C GLY A 207 8.12 16.44 -20.51
N LEU A 208 7.03 17.13 -20.16
CA LEU A 208 6.82 17.58 -18.78
C LEU A 208 6.30 16.48 -17.82
N LEU A 209 5.78 15.34 -18.35
CA LEU A 209 5.25 14.21 -17.55
C LEU A 209 5.57 12.89 -18.22
#